data_aacabc5072547a39b134b85e54c01da6
#
_entry.id   aacabc5072547a39b134b85e54c01da6
#
_cell.length_a   1.000
_cell.length_b   1.000
_cell.length_c   1.000
_cell.angle_alpha   90.00
_cell.angle_beta   90.00
_cell.angle_gamma   90.00
#
_symmetry.space_group_name_H-M   'P 1'
#
loop_
_entity.id
_entity.type
_entity.pdbx_description
1 polymer ?
#
loop_
_entity_poly.entity_id
_entity_poly.type
_entity_poly.pdbx_seq_one_letter_code
_entity_poly.pdbx_strand_id
1 'polypeptide(L)'
;MATGTDPDPNPDPATDSGSDPGPESASGSAVGSSWEQVDLLSFSGMGMGEPAAPLLAVARPEPLPLAVAEPAQGPAAQLANEIADEPAVSPAPQSAAEAAALAPGCCPRLLLILDTETTGLDPDQHQCIEVGAVLFDVPHRAVLSQISFLLPCAHNPAQAINGIDPLVSRLPQPWRQALQCFEAMLEAADAVLAHNAAFDRQWFGRGELPAIHKPWLCSMEDLRWPPERLLRANPSVRDLALAYGVPVWAAHRALTDCIYLVQVFERCPELEGLLQAGLEPRRLYRARLSYEERHKAREAGFRWNEPISGAWSRRLSEREAALLSFPVVAVDEAASLPRSA
;
A
#
# COMPACT_ATOMS: atom_id res chain seq x y z
N MET A 1 -41.65 56.65 -36.27
CA MET A 1 -41.15 57.99 -35.87
C MET A 1 -40.02 57.71 -34.90
N ALA A 2 -38.88 57.86 -35.36
CA ALA A 2 -37.80 58.79 -35.02
C ALA A 2 -37.08 58.34 -33.74
N THR A 3 -35.90 57.82 -33.80
CA THR A 3 -34.52 58.30 -34.05
C THR A 3 -33.78 58.73 -32.81
N GLY A 4 -32.55 58.27 -32.70
CA GLY A 4 -31.47 59.03 -32.14
C GLY A 4 -30.68 58.23 -31.07
N THR A 5 -29.62 57.67 -31.39
CA THR A 5 -28.20 58.02 -31.56
C THR A 5 -27.38 58.02 -30.28
N ASP A 6 -26.31 57.22 -30.33
CA ASP A 6 -25.03 57.25 -29.64
C ASP A 6 -24.43 58.66 -29.47
N PRO A 7 -23.43 58.91 -28.59
CA PRO A 7 -22.10 58.36 -28.75
C PRO A 7 -21.26 58.15 -27.47
N ASP A 8 -20.23 57.29 -27.60
CA ASP A 8 -18.93 57.25 -26.93
C ASP A 8 -18.20 58.59 -26.96
N PRO A 9 -17.28 58.91 -26.02
CA PRO A 9 -15.86 58.67 -26.32
C PRO A 9 -14.94 58.35 -25.12
N ASN A 10 -13.93 57.51 -25.42
CA ASN A 10 -12.60 57.45 -24.83
C ASN A 10 -11.82 58.77 -24.92
N PRO A 11 -10.85 59.05 -24.04
CA PRO A 11 -9.44 58.98 -24.47
C PRO A 11 -8.42 58.46 -23.42
N ASP A 12 -7.44 57.66 -23.88
CA ASP A 12 -6.04 57.66 -23.49
C ASP A 12 -5.36 59.01 -23.86
N PRO A 13 -4.12 59.38 -23.40
CA PRO A 13 -2.89 58.59 -23.21
C PRO A 13 -1.89 59.15 -22.17
N ALA A 14 -0.79 58.42 -21.90
CA ALA A 14 0.62 58.87 -21.95
C ALA A 14 1.55 57.91 -21.15
N THR A 15 2.39 57.21 -21.84
CA THR A 15 3.88 57.20 -21.90
C THR A 15 4.65 57.57 -20.65
N ASP A 16 5.49 56.68 -20.14
CA ASP A 16 6.92 56.92 -20.09
C ASP A 16 7.78 55.63 -20.01
N SER A 17 8.94 55.77 -20.56
CA SER A 17 9.99 54.89 -21.00
C SER A 17 10.90 54.33 -19.89
N GLY A 18 11.50 53.16 -20.12
CA GLY A 18 12.79 52.85 -19.52
C GLY A 18 13.24 51.38 -19.47
N SER A 19 13.97 51.01 -20.53
CA SER A 19 15.14 50.10 -20.51
C SER A 19 15.03 48.61 -20.17
N ASP A 20 15.15 47.84 -21.23
CA ASP A 20 15.63 46.48 -21.33
C ASP A 20 17.11 46.32 -20.87
N PRO A 21 17.56 45.15 -20.39
CA PRO A 21 18.29 44.25 -21.27
C PRO A 21 17.88 42.75 -21.14
N GLY A 22 17.79 42.08 -22.28
CA GLY A 22 17.52 40.70 -22.48
C GLY A 22 18.72 39.78 -22.29
N PRO A 23 18.76 38.57 -22.95
CA PRO A 23 18.01 37.38 -22.56
C PRO A 23 18.95 36.27 -22.05
N GLU A 24 18.50 35.40 -21.15
CA GLU A 24 19.12 34.11 -20.94
C GLU A 24 18.09 32.97 -20.96
N SER A 25 18.47 32.01 -21.78
CA SER A 25 17.83 30.75 -22.03
C SER A 25 17.63 29.93 -20.78
N ALA A 26 16.40 29.46 -20.53
CA ALA A 26 16.15 28.37 -19.57
C ALA A 26 15.23 27.33 -20.20
N SER A 27 15.83 26.20 -20.33
CA SER A 27 15.32 24.87 -20.66
C SER A 27 14.10 24.45 -19.86
N GLY A 28 13.24 23.66 -20.51
CA GLY A 28 11.98 23.19 -20.00
C GLY A 28 12.03 22.53 -18.63
N SER A 29 11.09 22.89 -17.78
CA SER A 29 10.80 22.19 -16.57
C SER A 29 9.65 21.20 -16.82
N ALA A 30 9.99 19.93 -16.72
CA ALA A 30 9.05 18.85 -16.56
C ALA A 30 8.23 19.08 -15.29
N VAL A 31 6.90 19.03 -15.42
CA VAL A 31 5.98 19.03 -14.27
C VAL A 31 6.10 17.68 -13.58
N GLY A 32 6.90 17.62 -12.54
CA GLY A 32 6.95 16.48 -11.64
C GLY A 32 5.67 16.42 -10.82
N SER A 33 4.91 15.36 -10.94
CA SER A 33 3.85 14.99 -10.00
C SER A 33 4.51 14.69 -8.65
N SER A 34 4.47 15.66 -7.73
CA SER A 34 4.91 15.46 -6.35
C SER A 34 3.87 14.61 -5.62
N TRP A 35 4.13 13.31 -5.49
CA TRP A 35 3.56 12.49 -4.44
C TRP A 35 4.23 12.94 -3.14
N GLU A 36 3.52 13.63 -2.28
CA GLU A 36 3.94 13.77 -0.90
C GLU A 36 3.89 12.39 -0.23
N GLN A 37 4.96 11.65 -0.41
CA GLN A 37 5.36 10.61 0.51
C GLN A 37 5.67 11.32 1.82
N VAL A 38 4.73 11.26 2.77
CA VAL A 38 4.90 11.90 4.07
C VAL A 38 6.12 11.29 4.73
N ASP A 39 7.20 12.06 4.74
CA ASP A 39 8.47 11.71 5.34
C ASP A 39 8.29 11.48 6.85
N LEU A 40 8.49 10.23 7.28
CA LEU A 40 8.27 9.78 8.66
C LEU A 40 9.35 10.27 9.63
N LEU A 41 10.35 11.07 9.17
CA LEU A 41 11.54 11.43 9.93
C LEU A 41 11.78 12.93 10.12
N SER A 42 10.79 13.81 9.93
CA SER A 42 10.97 15.23 10.27
C SER A 42 10.80 15.47 11.77
N PHE A 43 11.70 14.93 12.57
CA PHE A 43 11.95 15.41 13.92
C PHE A 43 13.41 15.84 14.01
N SER A 44 13.75 16.97 13.41
CA SER A 44 15.02 17.66 13.61
C SER A 44 14.76 18.99 14.30
N GLY A 45 15.02 19.01 15.58
CA GLY A 45 15.04 20.24 16.34
C GLY A 45 15.20 20.00 17.83
N MET A 46 16.44 19.77 18.27
CA MET A 46 17.01 20.38 19.47
C MET A 46 18.38 19.76 19.79
N GLY A 47 19.38 20.64 19.91
CA GLY A 47 20.53 20.45 20.81
C GLY A 47 21.78 19.81 20.20
N MET A 48 22.70 20.63 19.78
CA MET A 48 24.12 20.31 19.62
C MET A 48 24.68 19.83 20.96
N GLY A 49 24.92 18.51 21.08
CA GLY A 49 25.73 17.92 22.15
C GLY A 49 27.05 17.43 21.57
N GLU A 50 28.15 17.67 22.28
CA GLU A 50 29.54 17.37 21.92
C GLU A 50 29.78 15.90 21.45
N PRO A 51 30.82 15.64 20.65
CA PRO A 51 31.12 14.31 20.15
C PRO A 51 31.62 13.41 21.28
N ALA A 52 30.93 12.29 21.49
CA ALA A 52 31.32 11.25 22.42
C ALA A 52 32.59 10.54 21.96
N ALA A 53 33.45 10.25 22.92
CA ALA A 53 34.73 9.55 22.77
C ALA A 53 34.55 8.14 22.12
N PRO A 54 35.58 7.58 21.46
CA PRO A 54 35.49 6.30 20.78
C PRO A 54 35.23 5.15 21.74
N LEU A 55 34.20 4.38 21.48
CA LEU A 55 33.86 3.15 22.19
C LEU A 55 35.01 2.14 22.03
N LEU A 56 35.54 1.70 23.17
CA LEU A 56 36.50 0.61 23.29
C LEU A 56 35.93 -0.65 22.61
N ALA A 57 36.77 -1.27 21.78
CA ALA A 57 36.45 -2.53 21.12
C ALA A 57 36.13 -3.60 22.18
N VAL A 58 34.89 -4.04 22.22
CA VAL A 58 34.46 -5.21 23.02
C VAL A 58 34.99 -6.44 22.30
N ALA A 59 35.91 -7.16 22.98
CA ALA A 59 36.42 -8.43 22.50
C ALA A 59 35.27 -9.44 22.28
N ARG A 60 35.27 -10.11 21.13
CA ARG A 60 34.34 -11.22 20.87
C ARG A 60 34.55 -12.30 21.90
N PRO A 61 33.52 -12.82 22.56
CA PRO A 61 33.64 -14.01 23.39
C PRO A 61 33.99 -15.20 22.50
N GLU A 62 34.97 -16.00 22.96
CA GLU A 62 35.30 -17.29 22.33
C GLU A 62 34.11 -18.23 22.37
N PRO A 63 33.87 -19.05 21.33
CA PRO A 63 32.80 -20.02 21.35
C PRO A 63 33.06 -21.08 22.41
N LEU A 64 32.15 -21.23 23.35
CA LEU A 64 32.16 -22.33 24.32
C LEU A 64 32.02 -23.66 23.58
N PRO A 65 32.74 -24.71 24.00
CA PRO A 65 32.63 -26.04 23.39
C PRO A 65 31.21 -26.57 23.55
N LEU A 66 30.60 -26.94 22.43
CA LEU A 66 29.31 -27.65 22.41
C LEU A 66 29.47 -28.99 23.11
N ALA A 67 29.02 -29.11 24.34
CA ALA A 67 28.78 -30.39 24.97
C ALA A 67 27.63 -31.08 24.21
N VAL A 68 27.92 -32.20 23.59
CA VAL A 68 26.93 -33.09 22.99
C VAL A 68 26.16 -33.71 24.17
N ALA A 69 24.98 -33.16 24.46
CA ALA A 69 24.07 -33.77 25.43
C ALA A 69 23.41 -34.97 24.75
N GLU A 70 23.49 -36.13 25.42
CA GLU A 70 22.70 -37.31 25.05
C GLU A 70 21.21 -36.96 25.11
N PRO A 71 20.35 -37.49 24.19
CA PRO A 71 18.95 -37.19 24.18
C PRO A 71 18.27 -37.69 25.47
N ALA A 72 17.87 -36.75 26.32
CA ALA A 72 17.07 -37.07 27.48
C ALA A 72 15.72 -37.65 27.05
N GLN A 73 15.41 -38.85 27.44
CA GLN A 73 14.07 -39.45 27.32
C GLN A 73 13.14 -38.74 28.35
N GLY A 74 12.49 -37.66 27.91
CA GLY A 74 11.53 -36.89 28.68
C GLY A 74 10.11 -37.03 28.14
N PRO A 75 9.09 -36.56 28.85
CA PRO A 75 7.67 -36.73 28.48
C PRO A 75 7.30 -36.15 27.11
N ALA A 76 8.14 -35.31 26.52
CA ALA A 76 7.95 -34.81 25.15
C ALA A 76 8.09 -35.89 24.07
N ALA A 77 8.87 -36.95 24.32
CA ALA A 77 9.01 -38.08 23.40
C ALA A 77 7.78 -39.01 23.41
N GLN A 78 7.02 -39.04 24.49
CA GLN A 78 5.78 -39.80 24.58
C GLN A 78 4.63 -39.09 23.83
N LEU A 79 4.53 -37.77 23.93
CA LEU A 79 3.56 -36.98 23.13
C LEU A 79 3.77 -37.10 21.61
N ALA A 80 5.01 -37.17 21.15
CA ALA A 80 5.32 -37.33 19.73
C ALA A 80 4.92 -38.70 19.19
N ASN A 81 4.92 -39.74 20.01
CA ASN A 81 4.47 -41.07 19.62
C ASN A 81 2.94 -41.23 19.62
N GLU A 82 2.21 -40.50 20.48
CA GLU A 82 0.74 -40.51 20.51
C GLU A 82 0.12 -39.80 19.31
N ILE A 83 0.81 -38.80 18.74
CA ILE A 83 0.38 -38.07 17.53
C ILE A 83 0.57 -38.93 16.24
N ALA A 84 1.47 -39.92 16.27
CA ALA A 84 1.77 -40.76 15.10
C ALA A 84 0.74 -41.89 14.83
N ASP A 85 -0.20 -42.12 15.72
CA ASP A 85 -1.13 -43.25 15.64
C ASP A 85 -2.59 -42.83 15.29
N GLU A 86 -2.79 -41.56 14.89
CA GLU A 86 -4.03 -41.21 14.19
C GLU A 86 -4.00 -41.72 12.75
N PRO A 87 -5.09 -42.42 12.29
CA PRO A 87 -5.12 -42.90 10.93
C PRO A 87 -5.00 -41.71 9.96
N ALA A 88 -3.98 -41.76 9.10
CA ALA A 88 -3.79 -40.79 8.03
C ALA A 88 -5.12 -40.59 7.29
N VAL A 89 -5.76 -39.45 7.48
CA VAL A 89 -6.87 -39.01 6.64
C VAL A 89 -6.29 -38.90 5.24
N SER A 90 -6.59 -39.89 4.39
CA SER A 90 -6.26 -39.82 2.97
C SER A 90 -6.72 -38.46 2.44
N PRO A 91 -5.86 -37.68 1.79
CA PRO A 91 -6.34 -36.48 1.11
C PRO A 91 -7.40 -36.94 0.11
N ALA A 92 -8.60 -36.41 0.26
CA ALA A 92 -9.63 -36.56 -0.77
C ALA A 92 -9.02 -36.10 -2.09
N PRO A 93 -9.36 -36.76 -3.24
CA PRO A 93 -8.85 -36.34 -4.53
C PRO A 93 -9.27 -34.87 -4.74
N GLN A 94 -8.29 -33.98 -4.73
CA GLN A 94 -8.47 -32.59 -5.14
C GLN A 94 -8.78 -32.64 -6.64
N SER A 95 -10.07 -32.75 -6.97
CA SER A 95 -10.53 -32.31 -8.28
C SER A 95 -10.09 -30.85 -8.36
N ALA A 96 -9.46 -30.47 -9.47
CA ALA A 96 -9.16 -29.08 -9.79
C ALA A 96 -10.48 -28.28 -9.66
N ALA A 97 -10.71 -27.79 -8.45
CA ALA A 97 -11.82 -26.89 -8.19
C ALA A 97 -11.45 -25.63 -8.95
N GLU A 98 -12.22 -25.30 -9.99
CA GLU A 98 -12.38 -23.95 -10.47
C GLU A 98 -12.31 -23.05 -9.24
N ALA A 99 -11.33 -22.15 -9.21
CA ALA A 99 -11.20 -21.18 -8.14
C ALA A 99 -12.54 -20.43 -8.09
N ALA A 100 -13.40 -20.85 -7.18
CA ALA A 100 -14.73 -20.27 -7.03
C ALA A 100 -14.51 -18.81 -6.71
N ALA A 101 -14.80 -17.93 -7.65
CA ALA A 101 -14.75 -16.51 -7.44
C ALA A 101 -15.59 -16.19 -6.19
N LEU A 102 -15.02 -15.46 -5.24
CA LEU A 102 -15.71 -15.06 -4.03
C LEU A 102 -17.09 -14.52 -4.41
N ALA A 103 -18.16 -15.09 -3.88
CA ALA A 103 -19.51 -14.66 -4.23
C ALA A 103 -19.67 -13.18 -3.83
N PRO A 104 -20.31 -12.34 -4.66
CA PRO A 104 -20.51 -10.93 -4.34
C PRO A 104 -21.16 -10.77 -2.96
N GLY A 105 -20.55 -9.98 -2.09
CA GLY A 105 -21.06 -9.74 -0.74
C GLY A 105 -20.67 -10.77 0.31
N CYS A 106 -19.82 -11.75 0.00
CA CYS A 106 -19.23 -12.65 0.99
C CYS A 106 -17.93 -12.06 1.58
N CYS A 107 -17.74 -12.22 2.88
CA CYS A 107 -16.47 -11.93 3.53
C CYS A 107 -15.43 -13.00 3.15
N PRO A 108 -14.20 -12.63 2.76
CA PRO A 108 -13.15 -13.62 2.54
C PRO A 108 -12.80 -14.30 3.86
N ARG A 109 -12.59 -15.60 3.82
CA ARG A 109 -12.11 -16.36 4.96
C ARG A 109 -10.59 -16.29 5.06
N LEU A 110 -9.90 -16.53 3.96
CA LEU A 110 -8.45 -16.46 3.87
C LEU A 110 -8.03 -15.23 3.08
N LEU A 111 -7.27 -14.37 3.71
CA LEU A 111 -6.77 -13.13 3.13
C LEU A 111 -5.26 -13.20 2.99
N LEU A 112 -4.75 -12.96 1.78
CA LEU A 112 -3.33 -12.73 1.58
C LEU A 112 -3.04 -11.24 1.73
N ILE A 113 -2.48 -10.86 2.86
CA ILE A 113 -1.99 -9.50 3.11
C ILE A 113 -0.58 -9.43 2.54
N LEU A 114 -0.34 -8.52 1.60
CA LEU A 114 0.96 -8.36 0.97
C LEU A 114 1.38 -6.89 0.90
N ASP A 115 2.68 -6.71 0.75
CA ASP A 115 3.33 -5.42 0.53
C ASP A 115 4.59 -5.63 -0.31
N THR A 116 5.02 -4.60 -1.04
CA THR A 116 6.19 -4.67 -1.92
C THR A 116 7.13 -3.49 -1.71
N GLU A 117 8.44 -3.77 -1.65
CA GLU A 117 9.47 -2.75 -1.80
C GLU A 117 10.00 -2.75 -3.23
N THR A 118 10.31 -1.56 -3.73
CA THR A 118 10.63 -1.36 -5.14
C THR A 118 11.84 -0.44 -5.32
N THR A 119 12.42 -0.45 -6.50
CA THR A 119 13.51 0.47 -6.84
C THR A 119 13.02 1.87 -7.25
N GLY A 120 11.69 2.07 -7.34
CA GLY A 120 11.05 3.34 -7.69
C GLY A 120 9.56 3.16 -7.96
N LEU A 121 8.91 4.17 -8.50
CA LEU A 121 7.43 4.20 -8.59
C LEU A 121 6.86 3.68 -9.92
N ASP A 122 7.63 3.81 -11.01
CA ASP A 122 7.19 3.49 -12.36
C ASP A 122 7.60 2.05 -12.72
N PRO A 123 6.65 1.10 -12.90
CA PRO A 123 6.96 -0.29 -13.19
C PRO A 123 7.58 -0.54 -14.57
N ASP A 124 7.59 0.46 -15.46
CA ASP A 124 8.26 0.37 -16.76
C ASP A 124 9.75 0.74 -16.68
N GLN A 125 10.18 1.43 -15.61
CA GLN A 125 11.56 1.84 -15.36
C GLN A 125 12.19 1.18 -14.14
N HIS A 126 11.37 0.64 -13.26
CA HIS A 126 11.78 0.10 -11.96
C HIS A 126 11.30 -1.34 -11.77
N GLN A 127 11.71 -1.97 -10.68
CA GLN A 127 11.35 -3.35 -10.37
C GLN A 127 11.00 -3.52 -8.89
N CYS A 128 10.20 -4.54 -8.58
CA CYS A 128 10.02 -5.02 -7.23
C CYS A 128 11.29 -5.72 -6.74
N ILE A 129 11.71 -5.46 -5.52
CA ILE A 129 12.93 -5.99 -4.91
C ILE A 129 12.72 -6.70 -3.57
N GLU A 130 11.57 -6.52 -2.93
CA GLU A 130 11.12 -7.32 -1.78
C GLU A 130 9.63 -7.58 -1.91
N VAL A 131 9.22 -8.78 -1.56
CA VAL A 131 7.82 -9.13 -1.35
C VAL A 131 7.67 -9.63 0.08
N GLY A 132 6.77 -9.03 0.82
CA GLY A 132 6.28 -9.50 2.11
C GLY A 132 4.85 -9.99 1.99
N ALA A 133 4.52 -11.11 2.61
CA ALA A 133 3.16 -11.61 2.61
C ALA A 133 2.81 -12.38 3.88
N VAL A 134 1.54 -12.29 4.29
CA VAL A 134 0.94 -13.02 5.40
C VAL A 134 -0.38 -13.62 4.96
N LEU A 135 -0.54 -14.94 5.11
CA LEU A 135 -1.82 -15.62 4.94
C LEU A 135 -2.56 -15.56 6.29
N PHE A 136 -3.70 -14.91 6.30
CA PHE A 136 -4.47 -14.59 7.51
C PHE A 136 -5.86 -15.23 7.45
N ASP A 137 -6.21 -16.00 8.49
CA ASP A 137 -7.57 -16.53 8.68
C ASP A 137 -8.41 -15.46 9.39
N VAL A 138 -9.38 -14.92 8.67
CA VAL A 138 -10.22 -13.81 9.14
C VAL A 138 -11.10 -14.19 10.32
N PRO A 139 -11.82 -15.34 10.31
CA PRO A 139 -12.68 -15.74 11.42
C PRO A 139 -11.94 -15.94 12.75
N HIS A 140 -10.74 -16.50 12.72
CA HIS A 140 -9.97 -16.79 13.92
C HIS A 140 -8.95 -15.70 14.28
N ARG A 141 -8.82 -14.64 13.46
CA ARG A 141 -7.81 -13.58 13.65
C ARG A 141 -6.41 -14.18 13.77
N ALA A 142 -6.08 -15.15 12.91
CA ALA A 142 -4.87 -15.95 13.04
C ALA A 142 -3.99 -15.89 11.80
N VAL A 143 -2.69 -15.75 12.01
CA VAL A 143 -1.67 -15.92 10.96
C VAL A 143 -1.47 -17.42 10.74
N LEU A 144 -1.67 -17.88 9.49
CA LEU A 144 -1.42 -19.27 9.10
C LEU A 144 -0.03 -19.44 8.51
N SER A 145 0.46 -18.46 7.77
CA SER A 145 1.79 -18.46 7.18
C SER A 145 2.25 -17.03 6.93
N GLN A 146 3.57 -16.83 6.91
CA GLN A 146 4.16 -15.55 6.52
C GLN A 146 5.48 -15.76 5.81
N ILE A 147 5.83 -14.86 4.89
CA ILE A 147 7.06 -14.92 4.13
C ILE A 147 7.56 -13.53 3.77
N SER A 148 8.89 -13.40 3.68
CA SER A 148 9.56 -12.26 3.04
C SER A 148 10.74 -12.78 2.24
N PHE A 149 10.94 -12.22 1.05
CA PHE A 149 12.10 -12.54 0.22
C PHE A 149 12.50 -11.35 -0.64
N LEU A 150 13.80 -11.25 -0.87
CA LEU A 150 14.39 -10.26 -1.76
C LEU A 150 14.50 -10.82 -3.18
N LEU A 151 14.18 -9.98 -4.15
CA LEU A 151 14.48 -10.25 -5.57
C LEU A 151 15.79 -9.55 -5.94
N PRO A 152 16.69 -10.22 -6.70
CA PRO A 152 17.97 -9.64 -7.08
C PRO A 152 17.77 -8.37 -7.93
N CYS A 153 18.44 -7.28 -7.54
CA CYS A 153 18.48 -6.05 -8.34
C CYS A 153 19.91 -5.56 -8.53
N ALA A 154 20.18 -4.91 -9.64
CA ALA A 154 21.50 -4.34 -9.94
C ALA A 154 21.70 -2.96 -9.29
N HIS A 155 20.63 -2.21 -9.16
CA HIS A 155 20.61 -0.83 -8.67
C HIS A 155 19.32 -0.53 -7.95
N ASN A 156 19.38 0.20 -6.83
CA ASN A 156 18.22 0.61 -6.04
C ASN A 156 18.26 2.13 -5.73
N PRO A 157 17.69 2.98 -6.57
CA PRO A 157 17.56 4.42 -6.29
C PRO A 157 16.77 4.73 -5.02
N ALA A 158 15.86 3.83 -4.61
CA ALA A 158 15.03 3.96 -3.42
C ALA A 158 15.71 3.42 -2.14
N GLN A 159 17.01 3.09 -2.17
CA GLN A 159 17.74 2.54 -1.00
C GLN A 159 17.64 3.42 0.25
N ALA A 160 17.61 4.74 0.09
CA ALA A 160 17.45 5.66 1.22
C ALA A 160 16.09 5.54 1.91
N ILE A 161 15.08 4.97 1.23
CA ILE A 161 13.70 4.78 1.73
C ILE A 161 13.55 3.40 2.34
N ASN A 162 13.83 2.33 1.55
CA ASN A 162 13.59 0.94 1.96
C ASN A 162 14.81 0.26 2.61
N GLY A 163 15.97 0.90 2.62
CA GLY A 163 17.19 0.38 3.24
C GLY A 163 17.80 -0.86 2.57
N ILE A 164 17.31 -1.29 1.40
CA ILE A 164 17.75 -2.51 0.74
C ILE A 164 18.96 -2.22 -0.15
N ASP A 165 20.14 -2.71 0.28
CA ASP A 165 21.34 -2.62 -0.54
C ASP A 165 21.26 -3.62 -1.72
N PRO A 166 21.47 -3.16 -2.98
CA PRO A 166 21.54 -4.05 -4.14
C PRO A 166 22.55 -5.17 -4.01
N LEU A 167 23.65 -4.98 -3.28
CA LEU A 167 24.61 -6.05 -3.02
C LEU A 167 24.01 -7.17 -2.18
N VAL A 168 23.23 -6.81 -1.14
CA VAL A 168 22.53 -7.77 -0.28
C VAL A 168 21.47 -8.54 -1.04
N SER A 169 20.69 -7.88 -1.91
CA SER A 169 19.65 -8.55 -2.70
C SER A 169 20.23 -9.62 -3.65
N ARG A 170 21.47 -9.50 -4.05
CA ARG A 170 22.18 -10.45 -4.94
C ARG A 170 22.97 -11.54 -4.24
N LEU A 171 23.01 -11.55 -2.91
CA LEU A 171 23.63 -12.66 -2.18
C LEU A 171 22.91 -13.97 -2.50
N PRO A 172 23.61 -15.12 -2.50
CA PRO A 172 22.98 -16.42 -2.66
C PRO A 172 21.88 -16.63 -1.62
N GLN A 173 20.65 -16.79 -2.06
CA GLN A 173 19.47 -16.96 -1.22
C GLN A 173 18.39 -17.76 -1.96
N PRO A 174 17.53 -18.52 -1.25
CA PRO A 174 16.54 -19.39 -1.87
C PRO A 174 15.24 -18.62 -2.25
N TRP A 175 15.36 -17.46 -2.90
CA TRP A 175 14.20 -16.62 -3.21
C TRP A 175 13.18 -17.30 -4.16
N ARG A 176 13.64 -18.21 -5.05
CA ARG A 176 12.72 -18.96 -5.92
C ARG A 176 11.84 -19.93 -5.14
N GLN A 177 12.38 -20.60 -4.11
CA GLN A 177 11.59 -21.43 -3.20
C GLN A 177 10.64 -20.59 -2.38
N ALA A 178 11.07 -19.42 -1.95
CA ALA A 178 10.20 -18.47 -1.27
C ALA A 178 9.06 -17.98 -2.18
N LEU A 179 9.35 -17.72 -3.44
CA LEU A 179 8.32 -17.37 -4.44
C LEU A 179 7.30 -18.51 -4.62
N GLN A 180 7.72 -19.76 -4.67
CA GLN A 180 6.80 -20.91 -4.73
C GLN A 180 5.92 -21.02 -3.48
N CYS A 181 6.46 -20.73 -2.28
CA CYS A 181 5.66 -20.65 -1.06
C CYS A 181 4.65 -19.50 -1.13
N PHE A 182 5.05 -18.34 -1.66
CA PHE A 182 4.15 -17.22 -1.89
C PHE A 182 3.01 -17.60 -2.84
N GLU A 183 3.30 -18.27 -3.95
CA GLU A 183 2.32 -18.75 -4.91
C GLU A 183 1.31 -19.71 -4.27
N ALA A 184 1.78 -20.62 -3.42
CA ALA A 184 0.91 -21.51 -2.66
C ALA A 184 0.01 -20.76 -1.68
N MET A 185 0.51 -19.73 -0.99
CA MET A 185 -0.28 -18.86 -0.12
C MET A 185 -1.32 -18.07 -0.94
N LEU A 186 -0.94 -17.57 -2.11
CA LEU A 186 -1.82 -16.85 -3.03
C LEU A 186 -2.94 -17.76 -3.54
N GLU A 187 -2.65 -19.00 -3.89
CA GLU A 187 -3.65 -19.98 -4.32
C GLU A 187 -4.68 -20.25 -3.22
N ALA A 188 -4.22 -20.43 -1.99
CA ALA A 188 -5.08 -20.69 -0.84
C ALA A 188 -5.99 -19.51 -0.46
N ALA A 189 -5.61 -18.28 -0.77
CA ALA A 189 -6.35 -17.09 -0.37
C ALA A 189 -7.62 -16.88 -1.19
N ASP A 190 -8.66 -16.34 -0.57
CA ASP A 190 -9.91 -15.93 -1.24
C ASP A 190 -9.75 -14.54 -1.90
N ALA A 191 -8.98 -13.65 -1.27
CA ALA A 191 -8.71 -12.30 -1.74
C ALA A 191 -7.30 -11.86 -1.33
N VAL A 192 -6.80 -10.82 -2.00
CA VAL A 192 -5.53 -10.18 -1.71
C VAL A 192 -5.78 -8.79 -1.13
N LEU A 193 -5.04 -8.41 -0.12
CA LEU A 193 -5.11 -7.09 0.48
C LEU A 193 -3.73 -6.45 0.54
N ALA A 194 -3.64 -5.20 0.14
CA ALA A 194 -2.45 -4.36 0.34
C ALA A 194 -2.84 -2.98 0.88
N HIS A 195 -1.86 -2.25 1.41
CA HIS A 195 -2.06 -0.86 1.77
C HIS A 195 -1.62 0.04 0.60
N ASN A 196 -2.55 0.81 0.01
CA ASN A 196 -2.37 1.45 -1.30
C ASN A 196 -2.23 0.43 -2.44
N ALA A 197 -3.13 -0.55 -2.47
CA ALA A 197 -3.09 -1.72 -3.35
C ALA A 197 -2.89 -1.42 -4.84
N ALA A 198 -3.23 -0.22 -5.32
CA ALA A 198 -2.96 0.20 -6.69
C ALA A 198 -1.45 0.23 -7.00
N PHE A 199 -0.63 0.56 -6.00
CA PHE A 199 0.83 0.55 -6.12
C PHE A 199 1.38 -0.88 -6.18
N ASP A 200 0.97 -1.75 -5.27
CA ASP A 200 1.50 -3.12 -5.22
C ASP A 200 1.06 -3.94 -6.43
N ARG A 201 -0.21 -3.81 -6.82
CA ARG A 201 -0.82 -4.58 -7.90
C ARG A 201 -0.07 -4.46 -9.23
N GLN A 202 0.51 -3.31 -9.53
CA GLN A 202 1.19 -3.06 -10.80
C GLN A 202 2.48 -3.86 -10.99
N TRP A 203 3.07 -4.39 -9.92
CA TRP A 203 4.31 -5.18 -9.95
C TRP A 203 4.07 -6.66 -10.26
N PHE A 204 2.87 -7.16 -9.98
CA PHE A 204 2.52 -8.57 -10.23
C PHE A 204 2.15 -8.81 -11.70
N GLY A 205 2.63 -9.95 -12.24
CA GLY A 205 2.59 -10.24 -13.67
C GLY A 205 3.78 -9.66 -14.44
N ARG A 206 4.79 -9.15 -13.74
CA ARG A 206 6.04 -8.59 -14.30
C ARG A 206 7.25 -9.31 -13.73
N GLY A 207 8.30 -9.47 -14.56
CA GLY A 207 9.53 -10.17 -14.15
C GLY A 207 9.24 -11.59 -13.69
N GLU A 208 9.69 -11.91 -12.47
CA GLU A 208 9.50 -13.23 -11.86
C GLU A 208 8.18 -13.33 -11.06
N LEU A 209 7.46 -12.23 -10.85
CA LEU A 209 6.25 -12.23 -10.03
C LEU A 209 5.02 -12.72 -10.81
N PRO A 210 4.21 -13.64 -10.24
CA PRO A 210 3.02 -14.16 -10.89
C PRO A 210 1.95 -13.08 -11.07
N ALA A 211 1.10 -13.22 -12.09
CA ALA A 211 -0.10 -12.41 -12.19
C ALA A 211 -1.12 -12.82 -11.13
N ILE A 212 -1.75 -11.85 -10.48
CA ILE A 212 -2.76 -12.10 -9.46
C ILE A 212 -4.16 -11.82 -10.03
N HIS A 213 -4.97 -12.89 -10.13
CA HIS A 213 -6.33 -12.82 -10.63
C HIS A 213 -7.40 -12.82 -9.52
N LYS A 214 -6.99 -12.90 -8.25
CA LYS A 214 -7.88 -12.82 -7.08
C LYS A 214 -8.44 -11.40 -6.92
N PRO A 215 -9.61 -11.24 -6.25
CA PRO A 215 -10.11 -9.92 -5.85
C PRO A 215 -9.07 -9.19 -4.99
N TRP A 216 -8.92 -7.87 -5.25
CA TRP A 216 -8.03 -7.01 -4.48
C TRP A 216 -8.81 -6.08 -3.56
N LEU A 217 -8.28 -5.88 -2.37
CA LEU A 217 -8.71 -4.92 -1.37
C LEU A 217 -7.59 -3.94 -1.07
N CYS A 218 -7.94 -2.68 -0.89
CA CYS A 218 -7.02 -1.65 -0.41
C CYS A 218 -7.40 -1.24 1.02
N SER A 219 -6.54 -1.51 2.00
CA SER A 219 -6.80 -1.13 3.40
C SER A 219 -6.87 0.38 3.60
N MET A 220 -6.28 1.18 2.71
CA MET A 220 -6.31 2.64 2.72
C MET A 220 -7.58 3.20 2.06
N GLU A 221 -7.99 2.65 0.92
CA GLU A 221 -9.04 3.25 0.08
C GLU A 221 -10.38 2.53 0.13
N ASP A 222 -10.41 1.21 0.38
CA ASP A 222 -11.63 0.42 0.35
C ASP A 222 -12.23 0.17 1.73
N LEU A 223 -11.42 0.15 2.78
CA LEU A 223 -11.91 -0.04 4.14
C LEU A 223 -12.33 1.30 4.75
N ARG A 224 -13.56 1.35 5.29
CA ARG A 224 -14.10 2.53 5.99
C ARG A 224 -13.94 2.33 7.48
N TRP A 225 -12.76 2.68 7.97
CA TRP A 225 -12.40 2.54 9.37
C TRP A 225 -13.40 3.27 10.29
N PRO A 226 -13.72 2.71 11.47
CA PRO A 226 -14.68 3.30 12.39
C PRO A 226 -14.33 4.75 12.78
N PRO A 227 -15.30 5.69 12.80
CA PRO A 227 -15.06 7.10 13.09
C PRO A 227 -14.50 7.33 14.48
N GLU A 228 -14.75 6.42 15.43
CA GLU A 228 -14.23 6.46 16.81
C GLU A 228 -12.70 6.34 16.85
N ARG A 229 -12.09 5.83 15.79
CA ARG A 229 -10.62 5.76 15.64
C ARG A 229 -10.00 7.09 15.25
N LEU A 230 -10.80 8.10 14.89
CA LEU A 230 -10.37 9.45 14.52
C LEU A 230 -9.32 9.45 13.38
N LEU A 231 -9.41 8.49 12.48
CA LEU A 231 -8.54 8.36 11.33
C LEU A 231 -8.97 9.32 10.21
N ARG A 232 -8.00 9.82 9.46
CA ARG A 232 -8.29 10.52 8.20
C ARG A 232 -8.86 9.53 7.17
N ALA A 233 -9.48 10.05 6.11
CA ALA A 233 -10.15 9.25 5.09
C ALA A 233 -9.22 8.22 4.39
N ASN A 234 -7.93 8.56 4.23
CA ASN A 234 -6.89 7.68 3.68
C ASN A 234 -5.74 7.62 4.71
N PRO A 235 -5.86 6.79 5.76
CA PRO A 235 -4.85 6.69 6.80
C PRO A 235 -3.60 5.97 6.29
N SER A 236 -2.43 6.27 6.82
CA SER A 236 -1.24 5.46 6.60
C SER A 236 -1.28 4.17 7.45
N VAL A 237 -0.42 3.19 7.13
CA VAL A 237 -0.24 1.98 7.97
C VAL A 237 0.09 2.38 9.41
N ARG A 238 0.94 3.39 9.58
CA ARG A 238 1.30 3.93 10.90
C ARG A 238 0.09 4.50 11.64
N ASP A 239 -0.76 5.30 10.95
CA ASP A 239 -1.97 5.87 11.57
C ASP A 239 -2.88 4.75 12.06
N LEU A 240 -3.07 3.70 11.23
CA LEU A 240 -3.83 2.50 11.58
C LEU A 240 -3.23 1.79 12.80
N ALA A 241 -1.94 1.50 12.76
CA ALA A 241 -1.24 0.82 13.84
C ALA A 241 -1.43 1.57 15.17
N LEU A 242 -1.18 2.88 15.21
CA LEU A 242 -1.32 3.69 16.41
C LEU A 242 -2.77 3.76 16.91
N ALA A 243 -3.75 3.90 15.99
CA ALA A 243 -5.18 3.94 16.34
C ALA A 243 -5.69 2.63 16.96
N TYR A 244 -5.04 1.51 16.65
CA TYR A 244 -5.33 0.20 17.22
C TYR A 244 -4.36 -0.24 18.33
N GLY A 245 -3.51 0.68 18.83
CA GLY A 245 -2.56 0.38 19.90
C GLY A 245 -1.46 -0.60 19.52
N VAL A 246 -1.08 -0.60 18.25
CA VAL A 246 0.05 -1.39 17.72
C VAL A 246 1.32 -0.52 17.76
N PRO A 247 2.38 -0.95 18.46
CA PRO A 247 3.65 -0.23 18.47
C PRO A 247 4.30 -0.24 17.07
N VAL A 248 4.81 0.90 16.62
CA VAL A 248 5.55 1.01 15.36
C VAL A 248 7.03 1.13 15.66
N TRP A 249 7.85 0.21 15.14
CA TRP A 249 9.31 0.15 15.39
C TRP A 249 10.16 0.24 14.14
N ALA A 250 9.61 -0.08 12.97
CA ALA A 250 10.26 0.02 11.68
C ALA A 250 9.25 0.35 10.60
N ALA A 251 9.68 0.90 9.50
CA ALA A 251 8.87 1.18 8.33
C ALA A 251 9.66 0.79 7.07
N HIS A 252 8.96 0.65 5.95
CA HIS A 252 9.54 0.38 4.64
C HIS A 252 10.32 -0.95 4.57
N ARG A 253 9.72 -1.99 5.14
CA ARG A 253 10.10 -3.40 4.94
C ARG A 253 8.81 -4.18 4.76
N ALA A 254 8.64 -4.77 3.60
CA ALA A 254 7.38 -5.33 3.15
C ALA A 254 6.68 -6.25 4.16
N LEU A 255 7.39 -7.21 4.77
CA LEU A 255 6.78 -8.08 5.78
C LEU A 255 6.40 -7.31 7.07
N THR A 256 7.17 -6.31 7.45
CA THR A 256 6.89 -5.52 8.66
C THR A 256 5.58 -4.74 8.51
N ASP A 257 5.34 -4.15 7.33
CA ASP A 257 4.13 -3.41 7.05
C ASP A 257 2.91 -4.34 6.98
N CYS A 258 3.06 -5.56 6.42
CA CYS A 258 2.06 -6.62 6.53
C CYS A 258 1.74 -6.99 8.00
N ILE A 259 2.76 -7.14 8.86
CA ILE A 259 2.58 -7.48 10.29
C ILE A 259 1.81 -6.39 11.02
N TYR A 260 2.03 -5.10 10.73
CA TYR A 260 1.23 -4.02 11.30
C TYR A 260 -0.24 -4.15 10.94
N LEU A 261 -0.56 -4.42 9.67
CA LEU A 261 -1.95 -4.63 9.24
C LEU A 261 -2.58 -5.85 9.91
N VAL A 262 -1.86 -6.96 10.03
CA VAL A 262 -2.32 -8.15 10.76
C VAL A 262 -2.68 -7.78 12.19
N GLN A 263 -1.80 -7.10 12.91
CA GLN A 263 -2.05 -6.71 14.30
C GLN A 263 -3.20 -5.72 14.46
N VAL A 264 -3.43 -4.87 13.46
CA VAL A 264 -4.64 -4.02 13.38
C VAL A 264 -5.88 -4.89 13.21
N PHE A 265 -5.86 -5.88 12.31
CA PHE A 265 -6.99 -6.78 12.04
C PHE A 265 -7.33 -7.68 13.23
N GLU A 266 -6.33 -8.16 13.97
CA GLU A 266 -6.52 -8.90 15.22
C GLU A 266 -7.31 -8.08 16.26
N ARG A 267 -7.15 -6.74 16.24
CA ARG A 267 -7.77 -5.81 17.19
C ARG A 267 -9.03 -5.11 16.64
N CYS A 268 -9.44 -5.45 15.43
CA CYS A 268 -10.59 -4.83 14.77
C CYS A 268 -11.84 -5.70 14.90
N PRO A 269 -12.79 -5.35 15.77
CA PRO A 269 -14.01 -6.16 15.94
C PRO A 269 -14.90 -6.16 14.70
N GLU A 270 -14.88 -5.07 13.90
CA GLU A 270 -15.72 -4.87 12.73
C GLU A 270 -15.09 -5.40 11.43
N LEU A 271 -13.98 -6.14 11.49
CA LEU A 271 -13.16 -6.50 10.34
C LEU A 271 -13.96 -7.17 9.22
N GLU A 272 -14.82 -8.15 9.54
CA GLU A 272 -15.63 -8.85 8.53
C GLU A 272 -16.53 -7.90 7.75
N GLY A 273 -17.19 -6.98 8.46
CA GLY A 273 -18.03 -5.96 7.85
C GLY A 273 -17.24 -5.00 6.95
N LEU A 274 -16.04 -4.62 7.38
CA LEU A 274 -15.15 -3.76 6.59
C LEU A 274 -14.67 -4.45 5.32
N LEU A 275 -14.25 -5.72 5.41
CA LEU A 275 -13.80 -6.51 4.25
C LEU A 275 -14.95 -6.74 3.28
N GLN A 276 -16.12 -7.10 3.76
CA GLN A 276 -17.32 -7.30 2.95
C GLN A 276 -17.71 -6.02 2.19
N ALA A 277 -17.75 -4.88 2.88
CA ALA A 277 -18.06 -3.58 2.27
C ALA A 277 -16.95 -3.14 1.29
N GLY A 278 -15.68 -3.46 1.60
CA GLY A 278 -14.54 -3.18 0.74
C GLY A 278 -14.60 -3.92 -0.61
N LEU A 279 -15.20 -5.11 -0.64
CA LEU A 279 -15.38 -5.92 -1.85
C LEU A 279 -16.62 -5.54 -2.68
N GLU A 280 -17.46 -4.60 -2.22
CA GLU A 280 -18.56 -4.09 -3.03
C GLU A 280 -18.02 -3.54 -4.38
N PRO A 281 -18.75 -3.75 -5.50
CA PRO A 281 -18.36 -3.17 -6.79
C PRO A 281 -18.22 -1.65 -6.69
N ARG A 282 -17.10 -1.11 -7.16
CA ARG A 282 -16.77 0.32 -7.08
C ARG A 282 -16.66 0.93 -8.46
N ARG A 283 -17.16 2.17 -8.57
CA ARG A 283 -17.03 3.02 -9.76
C ARG A 283 -16.28 4.30 -9.41
N LEU A 284 -15.70 4.91 -10.40
CA LEU A 284 -15.09 6.23 -10.25
C LEU A 284 -16.20 7.29 -10.18
N TYR A 285 -16.17 8.12 -9.15
CA TYR A 285 -17.09 9.25 -8.98
C TYR A 285 -16.31 10.57 -8.97
N ARG A 286 -16.89 11.57 -9.61
CA ARG A 286 -16.44 12.96 -9.59
C ARG A 286 -17.35 13.76 -8.65
N ALA A 287 -16.76 14.53 -7.72
CA ALA A 287 -17.50 15.45 -6.86
C ALA A 287 -17.96 16.68 -7.64
N ARG A 288 -19.19 17.12 -7.37
CA ARG A 288 -19.74 18.38 -7.87
C ARG A 288 -19.86 19.36 -6.71
N LEU A 289 -18.81 20.13 -6.49
CA LEU A 289 -18.70 21.10 -5.40
C LEU A 289 -18.18 22.44 -5.94
N SER A 290 -18.59 23.52 -5.27
CA SER A 290 -17.97 24.82 -5.46
C SER A 290 -16.52 24.81 -4.94
N TYR A 291 -15.72 25.79 -5.37
CA TYR A 291 -14.35 25.94 -4.88
C TYR A 291 -14.29 26.10 -3.35
N GLU A 292 -15.26 26.78 -2.76
CA GLU A 292 -15.36 27.03 -1.32
C GLU A 292 -15.63 25.75 -0.52
N GLU A 293 -16.37 24.81 -1.10
CA GLU A 293 -16.75 23.54 -0.48
C GLU A 293 -15.74 22.39 -0.73
N ARG A 294 -14.64 22.65 -1.43
CA ARG A 294 -13.63 21.62 -1.77
C ARG A 294 -13.06 20.85 -0.58
N HIS A 295 -13.09 21.46 0.63
CA HIS A 295 -12.69 20.80 1.85
C HIS A 295 -13.51 19.54 2.13
N LYS A 296 -14.82 19.54 1.82
CA LYS A 296 -15.72 18.39 1.99
C LYS A 296 -15.25 17.18 1.14
N ALA A 297 -14.83 17.43 -0.10
CA ALA A 297 -14.29 16.37 -0.95
C ALA A 297 -13.00 15.79 -0.38
N ARG A 298 -12.09 16.64 0.11
CA ARG A 298 -10.82 16.20 0.73
C ARG A 298 -11.07 15.38 2.00
N GLU A 299 -11.96 15.84 2.88
CA GLU A 299 -12.35 15.13 4.09
C GLU A 299 -13.01 13.79 3.80
N ALA A 300 -13.79 13.71 2.72
CA ALA A 300 -14.36 12.48 2.22
C ALA A 300 -13.36 11.62 1.41
N GLY A 301 -12.07 11.93 1.40
CA GLY A 301 -11.01 11.15 0.77
C GLY A 301 -10.94 11.23 -0.75
N PHE A 302 -11.59 12.21 -1.38
CA PHE A 302 -11.40 12.47 -2.80
C PHE A 302 -10.02 13.06 -3.06
N ARG A 303 -9.40 12.67 -4.18
CA ARG A 303 -8.13 13.22 -4.66
C ARG A 303 -8.38 14.27 -5.74
N TRP A 304 -7.63 15.37 -5.67
CA TRP A 304 -7.67 16.40 -6.70
C TRP A 304 -6.78 16.00 -7.87
N ASN A 305 -7.28 16.19 -9.09
CA ASN A 305 -6.53 15.99 -10.34
C ASN A 305 -6.14 14.51 -10.61
N GLU A 306 -6.73 13.56 -9.90
CA GLU A 306 -6.34 12.16 -9.93
C GLU A 306 -7.55 11.22 -9.71
N PRO A 307 -7.79 10.24 -10.59
CA PRO A 307 -7.21 10.06 -11.93
C PRO A 307 -7.77 11.01 -12.98
N ILE A 308 -8.73 11.89 -12.61
CA ILE A 308 -9.38 12.84 -13.51
C ILE A 308 -8.75 14.21 -13.34
N SER A 309 -8.12 14.71 -14.43
CA SER A 309 -7.54 16.06 -14.44
C SER A 309 -8.61 17.13 -14.19
N GLY A 310 -8.29 18.12 -13.34
CA GLY A 310 -9.18 19.22 -12.99
C GLY A 310 -10.42 18.86 -12.19
N ALA A 311 -10.42 17.71 -11.52
CA ALA A 311 -11.56 17.26 -10.72
C ALA A 311 -11.16 16.59 -9.42
N TRP A 312 -12.04 16.67 -8.42
CA TRP A 312 -12.02 15.82 -7.24
C TRP A 312 -12.66 14.49 -7.59
N SER A 313 -11.95 13.37 -7.48
CA SER A 313 -12.47 12.06 -7.80
C SER A 313 -12.08 10.99 -6.77
N ARG A 314 -12.93 9.96 -6.66
CA ARG A 314 -12.75 8.81 -5.77
C ARG A 314 -13.51 7.60 -6.29
N ARG A 315 -12.97 6.38 -6.07
CA ARG A 315 -13.71 5.13 -6.31
C ARG A 315 -14.58 4.83 -5.10
N LEU A 316 -15.88 4.64 -5.33
CA LEU A 316 -16.89 4.39 -4.30
C LEU A 316 -17.85 3.28 -4.75
N SER A 317 -18.41 2.54 -3.79
CA SER A 317 -19.60 1.75 -4.05
C SER A 317 -20.82 2.65 -4.22
N GLU A 318 -21.89 2.15 -4.82
CA GLU A 318 -23.15 2.91 -4.95
C GLU A 318 -23.72 3.33 -3.57
N ARG A 319 -23.57 2.45 -2.58
CA ARG A 319 -23.98 2.71 -1.20
C ARG A 319 -23.18 3.86 -0.59
N GLU A 320 -21.86 3.86 -0.76
CA GLU A 320 -21.00 4.93 -0.26
C GLU A 320 -21.29 6.26 -0.94
N ALA A 321 -21.50 6.25 -2.26
CA ALA A 321 -21.86 7.46 -3.02
C ALA A 321 -23.19 8.08 -2.55
N ALA A 322 -24.16 7.23 -2.19
CA ALA A 322 -25.47 7.69 -1.68
C ALA A 322 -25.40 8.30 -0.26
N LEU A 323 -24.37 7.97 0.52
CA LEU A 323 -24.18 8.48 1.89
C LEU A 323 -23.42 9.82 1.95
N LEU A 324 -22.89 10.30 0.83
CA LEU A 324 -22.15 11.56 0.80
C LEU A 324 -23.08 12.77 1.04
N SER A 325 -22.58 13.75 1.78
CA SER A 325 -23.29 15.01 2.07
C SER A 325 -23.28 16.01 0.90
N PHE A 326 -22.69 15.62 -0.24
CA PHE A 326 -22.59 16.45 -1.45
C PHE A 326 -22.80 15.60 -2.71
N PRO A 327 -23.21 16.22 -3.83
CA PRO A 327 -23.52 15.49 -5.04
C PRO A 327 -22.25 14.96 -5.73
N VAL A 328 -22.35 13.73 -6.22
CA VAL A 328 -21.33 13.08 -7.03
C VAL A 328 -21.92 12.50 -8.30
N VAL A 329 -21.09 12.33 -9.32
CA VAL A 329 -21.50 11.76 -10.61
C VAL A 329 -20.52 10.62 -10.95
N ALA A 330 -21.09 9.46 -11.28
CA ALA A 330 -20.32 8.35 -11.80
C ALA A 330 -19.68 8.73 -13.14
N VAL A 331 -18.42 8.32 -13.33
CA VAL A 331 -17.65 8.61 -14.55
C VAL A 331 -17.25 7.27 -15.16
N ASP A 332 -17.50 7.13 -16.48
CA ASP A 332 -17.02 5.96 -17.22
C ASP A 332 -15.50 6.04 -17.40
N GLU A 333 -14.78 5.09 -16.81
CA GLU A 333 -13.31 5.04 -16.88
C GLU A 333 -12.79 4.98 -18.33
N ALA A 334 -13.54 4.34 -19.22
CA ALA A 334 -13.20 4.25 -20.64
C ALA A 334 -13.18 5.62 -21.37
N ALA A 335 -13.88 6.63 -20.83
CA ALA A 335 -13.95 7.97 -21.41
C ALA A 335 -12.93 8.95 -20.82
N SER A 336 -12.28 8.60 -19.70
CA SER A 336 -11.43 9.52 -18.93
C SER A 336 -9.91 9.28 -19.10
N LEU A 337 -9.51 8.18 -19.74
CA LEU A 337 -8.11 7.97 -20.11
C LEU A 337 -7.75 8.87 -21.29
N PRO A 338 -6.63 9.61 -21.27
CA PRO A 338 -6.16 10.32 -22.44
C PRO A 338 -5.92 9.28 -23.55
N ARG A 339 -6.63 9.44 -24.67
CA ARG A 339 -6.33 8.65 -25.88
C ARG A 339 -4.88 8.95 -26.23
N SER A 340 -4.02 7.94 -26.12
CA SER A 340 -2.65 8.01 -26.63
C SER A 340 -2.73 8.39 -28.12
N ALA A 341 -2.19 9.58 -28.42
CA ALA A 341 -2.00 10.06 -29.76
C ALA A 341 -0.74 9.43 -30.37
#